data_8440471eee02b4c24c899a3b016ef99d
#
_entry.id   8440471eee02b4c24c899a3b016ef99d
#
_cell.length_a   1.000
_cell.length_b   1.000
_cell.length_c   1.000
_cell.angle_alpha   90.00
_cell.angle_beta   90.00
_cell.angle_gamma   90.00
#
_symmetry.space_group_name_H-M   'P 1'
#
loop_
_entity.id
_entity.type
_entity.pdbx_description
1 polymer ?
#
loop_
_entity_poly.entity_id
_entity_poly.type
_entity_poly.pdbx_seq_one_letter_code
_entity_poly.pdbx_strand_id
1 'polypeptide(L)'
;VERLGMAGNNDTEMHSILAEYELPYRFEPEIEEAAQAIDARVTAKEIAQRRDFRGVTTFTVDPADAKDFDDALSVRKIKDGVWEVGVHIADVTHYVRPHSVIDDEAVERGTSVYLVDRTVPMLPERLSNELCSLRPHETSLCFSAVFTLNENLDILEEWFGRTVIHSCLLYT
;
A
#
# COMPACT_ATOMS: atom_id res chain seq x y z
N VAL A 1 -12.15 21.06 -25.02
CA VAL A 1 -12.84 21.80 -23.94
C VAL A 1 -13.87 20.86 -23.36
N GLU A 2 -13.68 20.46 -22.14
CA GLU A 2 -14.61 19.59 -21.41
C GLU A 2 -15.63 20.42 -20.62
N ARG A 3 -16.85 19.90 -20.49
CA ARG A 3 -17.93 20.56 -19.76
C ARG A 3 -18.06 19.88 -18.41
N LEU A 4 -17.53 20.50 -17.36
CA LEU A 4 -17.40 19.89 -16.02
C LEU A 4 -18.70 19.90 -15.20
N GLY A 5 -19.67 20.77 -15.53
CA GLY A 5 -20.96 20.84 -14.85
C GLY A 5 -21.35 22.25 -14.42
N MET A 6 -22.20 22.36 -13.40
CA MET A 6 -22.68 23.65 -12.86
C MET A 6 -21.75 24.12 -11.72
N ALA A 7 -21.37 25.39 -11.77
CA ALA A 7 -20.60 26.04 -10.69
C ALA A 7 -21.31 25.91 -9.35
N GLY A 8 -20.56 25.67 -8.27
CA GLY A 8 -21.07 25.45 -6.92
C GLY A 8 -21.51 24.01 -6.62
N ASN A 9 -21.46 23.12 -7.60
CA ASN A 9 -21.62 21.69 -7.35
C ASN A 9 -20.24 21.10 -6.93
N ASN A 10 -20.19 20.35 -5.83
CA ASN A 10 -18.94 19.81 -5.29
C ASN A 10 -18.15 18.98 -6.31
N ASP A 11 -18.81 18.09 -7.04
CA ASP A 11 -18.13 17.30 -8.09
C ASP A 11 -17.52 18.18 -9.17
N THR A 12 -18.23 19.24 -9.59
CA THR A 12 -17.75 20.18 -10.58
C THR A 12 -16.53 20.94 -10.08
N GLU A 13 -16.55 21.39 -8.83
CA GLU A 13 -15.43 22.13 -8.22
C GLU A 13 -14.21 21.22 -8.09
N MET A 14 -14.36 19.96 -7.62
CA MET A 14 -13.26 19.00 -7.52
C MET A 14 -12.68 18.67 -8.91
N HIS A 15 -13.51 18.42 -9.92
CA HIS A 15 -13.04 18.19 -11.29
C HIS A 15 -12.38 19.43 -11.88
N SER A 16 -12.83 20.64 -11.52
CA SER A 16 -12.19 21.88 -11.97
C SER A 16 -10.76 22.00 -11.44
N ILE A 17 -10.53 21.64 -10.16
CA ILE A 17 -9.20 21.61 -9.56
C ILE A 17 -8.31 20.60 -10.31
N LEU A 18 -8.82 19.38 -10.53
CA LEU A 18 -8.04 18.36 -11.25
C LEU A 18 -7.69 18.80 -12.66
N ALA A 19 -8.64 19.42 -13.39
CA ALA A 19 -8.42 19.93 -14.74
C ALA A 19 -7.45 21.13 -14.78
N GLU A 20 -7.48 22.03 -13.79
CA GLU A 20 -6.56 23.16 -13.66
C GLU A 20 -5.11 22.72 -13.50
N TYR A 21 -4.90 21.64 -12.74
CA TYR A 21 -3.58 21.07 -12.49
C TYR A 21 -3.20 19.93 -13.45
N GLU A 22 -4.00 19.71 -14.50
CA GLU A 22 -3.79 18.64 -15.50
C GLU A 22 -3.67 17.22 -14.87
N LEU A 23 -4.38 16.98 -13.76
CA LEU A 23 -4.35 15.72 -13.05
C LEU A 23 -5.39 14.74 -13.63
N PRO A 24 -4.97 13.52 -14.02
CA PRO A 24 -5.89 12.49 -14.51
C PRO A 24 -6.73 11.95 -13.36
N TYR A 25 -8.06 12.03 -13.44
CA TYR A 25 -8.97 11.61 -12.38
C TYR A 25 -9.65 10.25 -12.63
N ARG A 26 -9.40 9.65 -13.78
CA ARG A 26 -9.90 8.32 -14.15
C ARG A 26 -8.78 7.51 -14.77
N PHE A 27 -8.90 6.20 -14.65
CA PHE A 27 -8.07 5.28 -15.42
C PHE A 27 -8.77 4.94 -16.73
N GLU A 28 -7.98 4.76 -17.78
CA GLU A 28 -8.49 4.21 -19.03
C GLU A 28 -8.97 2.76 -18.82
N PRO A 29 -9.99 2.30 -19.57
CA PRO A 29 -10.55 0.95 -19.42
C PRO A 29 -9.50 -0.17 -19.48
N GLU A 30 -8.47 -0.02 -20.31
CA GLU A 30 -7.37 -0.98 -20.43
C GLU A 30 -6.61 -1.15 -19.12
N ILE A 31 -6.38 -0.07 -18.38
CA ILE A 31 -5.68 -0.08 -17.09
C ILE A 31 -6.52 -0.78 -16.02
N GLU A 32 -7.83 -0.48 -15.97
CA GLU A 32 -8.77 -1.12 -15.06
C GLU A 32 -8.90 -2.62 -15.33
N GLU A 33 -9.01 -3.01 -16.59
CA GLU A 33 -9.07 -4.42 -17.02
C GLU A 33 -7.77 -5.16 -16.65
N ALA A 34 -6.60 -4.54 -16.88
CA ALA A 34 -5.32 -5.11 -16.48
C ALA A 34 -5.21 -5.30 -14.97
N ALA A 35 -5.70 -4.35 -14.17
CA ALA A 35 -5.72 -4.45 -12.71
C ALA A 35 -6.66 -5.59 -12.24
N GLN A 36 -7.84 -5.72 -12.85
CA GLN A 36 -8.80 -6.80 -12.53
C GLN A 36 -8.26 -8.19 -12.89
N ALA A 37 -7.41 -8.30 -13.91
CA ALA A 37 -6.81 -9.57 -14.34
C ALA A 37 -5.70 -10.08 -13.39
N ILE A 38 -5.23 -9.27 -12.45
CA ILE A 38 -4.18 -9.67 -11.50
C ILE A 38 -4.70 -10.74 -10.54
N ASP A 39 -3.95 -11.84 -10.42
CA ASP A 39 -4.28 -12.91 -9.47
C ASP A 39 -4.04 -12.46 -8.02
N ALA A 40 -5.12 -12.37 -7.26
CA ALA A 40 -5.11 -11.95 -5.85
C ALA A 40 -4.56 -13.03 -4.89
N ARG A 41 -4.35 -14.27 -5.34
CA ARG A 41 -4.04 -15.40 -4.46
C ARG A 41 -2.62 -15.35 -3.94
N VAL A 42 -2.48 -15.30 -2.61
CA VAL A 42 -1.20 -15.53 -1.93
C VAL A 42 -0.98 -17.05 -1.83
N THR A 43 -0.17 -17.62 -2.71
CA THR A 43 0.04 -19.06 -2.78
C THR A 43 1.03 -19.57 -1.74
N ALA A 44 0.93 -20.86 -1.36
CA ALA A 44 1.90 -21.49 -0.46
C ALA A 44 3.33 -21.44 -1.01
N LYS A 45 3.50 -21.47 -2.35
CA LYS A 45 4.80 -21.32 -3.00
C LYS A 45 5.38 -19.91 -2.78
N GLU A 46 4.56 -18.89 -2.90
CA GLU A 46 4.97 -17.49 -2.66
C GLU A 46 5.36 -17.28 -1.19
N ILE A 47 4.56 -17.80 -0.26
CA ILE A 47 4.83 -17.74 1.17
C ILE A 47 6.17 -18.40 1.51
N ALA A 48 6.45 -19.57 0.93
CA ALA A 48 7.69 -20.35 1.18
C ALA A 48 8.97 -19.61 0.73
N GLN A 49 8.87 -18.62 -0.14
CA GLN A 49 9.99 -17.81 -0.63
C GLN A 49 10.22 -16.53 0.19
N ARG A 50 9.39 -16.28 1.22
CA ARG A 50 9.40 -15.05 2.02
C ARG A 50 9.70 -15.36 3.48
N ARG A 51 10.27 -14.37 4.17
CA ARG A 51 10.38 -14.47 5.64
C ARG A 51 8.99 -14.31 6.26
N ASP A 52 8.59 -15.29 7.07
CA ASP A 52 7.23 -15.38 7.59
C ASP A 52 7.09 -14.61 8.91
N PHE A 53 6.28 -13.56 8.91
CA PHE A 53 5.92 -12.74 10.06
C PHE A 53 4.47 -12.92 10.51
N ARG A 54 3.72 -13.87 9.95
CA ARG A 54 2.28 -14.06 10.29
C ARG A 54 2.04 -14.43 11.74
N GLY A 55 3.05 -14.99 12.42
CA GLY A 55 2.99 -15.29 13.85
C GLY A 55 3.61 -14.22 14.76
N VAL A 56 4.02 -13.07 14.20
CA VAL A 56 4.58 -11.96 14.95
C VAL A 56 3.52 -10.88 15.11
N THR A 57 3.47 -10.22 16.29
CA THR A 57 2.58 -9.08 16.48
C THR A 57 2.90 -8.01 15.46
N THR A 58 1.96 -7.77 14.54
CA THR A 58 2.09 -6.83 13.42
C THR A 58 0.82 -5.98 13.34
N PHE A 59 0.98 -4.68 13.15
CA PHE A 59 -0.15 -3.75 13.16
C PHE A 59 0.10 -2.55 12.23
N THR A 60 -0.99 -1.96 11.74
CA THR A 60 -1.02 -0.66 11.07
C THR A 60 -1.54 0.40 12.02
N VAL A 61 -1.20 1.68 11.81
CA VAL A 61 -1.68 2.82 12.61
C VAL A 61 -2.22 3.87 11.66
N ASP A 62 -3.52 3.83 11.42
CA ASP A 62 -4.19 4.59 10.37
C ASP A 62 -5.48 5.22 10.90
N PRO A 63 -6.01 6.27 10.25
CA PRO A 63 -7.35 6.78 10.52
C PRO A 63 -8.42 5.70 10.33
N ALA A 64 -9.52 5.81 11.05
CA ALA A 64 -10.59 4.81 11.04
C ALA A 64 -11.28 4.62 9.66
N ASP A 65 -11.19 5.61 8.79
CA ASP A 65 -11.75 5.64 7.44
C ASP A 65 -10.72 5.35 6.33
N ALA A 66 -9.45 5.09 6.68
CA ALA A 66 -8.42 4.69 5.73
C ALA A 66 -8.78 3.36 5.03
N LYS A 67 -8.38 3.23 3.77
CA LYS A 67 -8.58 2.04 2.94
C LYS A 67 -7.29 1.50 2.34
N ASP A 68 -6.30 2.36 2.23
CA ASP A 68 -4.99 2.15 1.63
C ASP A 68 -3.93 2.05 2.74
N PHE A 69 -3.82 0.88 3.34
CA PHE A 69 -2.83 0.62 4.40
C PHE A 69 -1.50 0.24 3.75
N ASP A 70 -0.63 1.22 3.55
CA ASP A 70 0.63 1.04 2.80
C ASP A 70 1.73 0.43 3.65
N ASP A 71 1.72 0.67 4.97
CA ASP A 71 2.76 0.24 5.90
C ASP A 71 2.21 -0.42 7.16
N ALA A 72 3.02 -1.29 7.74
CA ALA A 72 2.77 -1.93 9.02
C ALA A 72 4.06 -2.06 9.84
N LEU A 73 3.90 -2.11 11.13
CA LEU A 73 4.99 -2.33 12.07
C LEU A 73 4.85 -3.70 12.74
N SER A 74 5.97 -4.37 12.99
CA SER A 74 5.98 -5.55 13.84
C SER A 74 6.97 -5.41 14.98
N VAL A 75 6.66 -6.09 16.08
CA VAL A 75 7.54 -6.11 17.25
C VAL A 75 7.50 -7.48 17.90
N ARG A 76 8.68 -8.01 18.26
CA ARG A 76 8.81 -9.16 19.14
C ARG A 76 10.07 -9.07 20.01
N LYS A 77 9.97 -9.57 21.22
CA LYS A 77 11.12 -9.73 22.11
C LYS A 77 11.91 -10.97 21.71
N ILE A 78 13.21 -10.82 21.42
CA ILE A 78 14.10 -11.94 21.08
C ILE A 78 14.68 -12.56 22.34
N LYS A 79 15.17 -11.71 23.26
CA LYS A 79 15.66 -12.07 24.59
C LYS A 79 15.60 -10.83 25.49
N ASP A 80 16.01 -10.95 26.75
CA ASP A 80 16.04 -9.79 27.64
C ASP A 80 16.93 -8.69 27.07
N GLY A 81 16.37 -7.48 27.00
CA GLY A 81 17.01 -6.30 26.46
C GLY A 81 17.21 -6.28 24.93
N VAL A 82 16.65 -7.27 24.19
CA VAL A 82 16.80 -7.32 22.72
C VAL A 82 15.46 -7.53 22.05
N TRP A 83 15.15 -6.65 21.12
CA TRP A 83 13.90 -6.62 20.36
C TRP A 83 14.16 -6.71 18.86
N GLU A 84 13.26 -7.37 18.16
CA GLU A 84 13.18 -7.27 16.70
C GLU A 84 12.00 -6.37 16.35
N VAL A 85 12.26 -5.37 15.52
CA VAL A 85 11.26 -4.44 14.98
C VAL A 85 11.29 -4.54 13.48
N GLY A 86 10.13 -4.72 12.87
CA GLY A 86 9.97 -4.74 11.41
C GLY A 86 9.15 -3.56 10.94
N VAL A 87 9.55 -2.99 9.81
CA VAL A 87 8.77 -2.05 9.00
C VAL A 87 8.42 -2.77 7.71
N HIS A 88 7.14 -2.95 7.44
CA HIS A 88 6.62 -3.74 6.34
C HIS A 88 5.86 -2.81 5.39
N ILE A 89 6.30 -2.74 4.14
CA ILE A 89 5.62 -1.97 3.08
C ILE A 89 4.98 -2.96 2.12
N ALA A 90 3.77 -2.67 1.65
CA ALA A 90 3.09 -3.50 0.65
C ALA A 90 4.00 -3.79 -0.55
N ASP A 91 4.14 -5.07 -0.94
CA ASP A 91 5.01 -5.48 -2.07
C ASP A 91 4.32 -5.21 -3.42
N VAL A 92 4.17 -3.93 -3.75
CA VAL A 92 3.58 -3.49 -5.02
C VAL A 92 4.28 -4.14 -6.21
N THR A 93 5.59 -4.36 -6.14
CA THR A 93 6.39 -4.96 -7.23
C THR A 93 6.06 -6.44 -7.49
N HIS A 94 5.35 -7.09 -6.57
CA HIS A 94 4.82 -8.43 -6.80
C HIS A 94 3.68 -8.40 -7.84
N TYR A 95 2.85 -7.39 -7.80
CA TYR A 95 1.64 -7.24 -8.62
C TYR A 95 1.87 -6.39 -9.87
N VAL A 96 2.52 -5.24 -9.72
CA VAL A 96 2.82 -4.33 -10.82
C VAL A 96 4.20 -4.66 -11.39
N ARG A 97 4.22 -5.12 -12.64
CA ARG A 97 5.47 -5.49 -13.32
C ARG A 97 6.05 -4.29 -14.05
N PRO A 98 7.38 -4.11 -14.06
CA PRO A 98 8.02 -3.07 -14.84
C PRO A 98 7.58 -3.09 -16.31
N HIS A 99 7.28 -1.92 -16.85
CA HIS A 99 6.83 -1.70 -18.23
C HIS A 99 5.49 -2.37 -18.57
N SER A 100 4.67 -2.66 -17.58
CA SER A 100 3.26 -3.00 -17.79
C SER A 100 2.44 -1.72 -17.98
N VAL A 101 1.25 -1.83 -18.58
CA VAL A 101 0.34 -0.68 -18.75
C VAL A 101 0.02 0.01 -17.42
N ILE A 102 -0.02 -0.75 -16.32
CA ILE A 102 -0.24 -0.21 -14.97
C ILE A 102 1.00 0.55 -14.47
N ASP A 103 2.21 0.03 -14.73
CA ASP A 103 3.47 0.68 -14.34
C ASP A 103 3.66 1.99 -15.10
N ASP A 104 3.42 1.97 -16.42
CA ASP A 104 3.53 3.16 -17.28
C ASP A 104 2.54 4.24 -16.83
N GLU A 105 1.29 3.88 -16.52
CA GLU A 105 0.29 4.80 -15.96
C GLU A 105 0.69 5.35 -14.58
N ALA A 106 1.25 4.50 -13.71
CA ALA A 106 1.73 4.93 -12.40
C ALA A 106 2.90 5.91 -12.49
N VAL A 107 3.80 5.71 -13.46
CA VAL A 107 4.90 6.64 -13.74
C VAL A 107 4.37 7.99 -14.23
N GLU A 108 3.35 8.00 -15.08
CA GLU A 108 2.72 9.23 -15.59
C GLU A 108 2.03 10.00 -14.45
N ARG A 109 1.27 9.31 -13.59
CA ARG A 109 0.61 9.95 -12.43
C ARG A 109 1.60 10.43 -11.37
N GLY A 110 2.64 9.68 -11.11
CA GLY A 110 3.73 9.99 -10.18
C GLY A 110 3.37 9.92 -8.69
N THR A 111 2.10 10.15 -8.31
CA THR A 111 1.62 10.14 -6.92
C THR A 111 0.10 9.97 -6.86
N SER A 112 -0.42 9.59 -5.68
CA SER A 112 -1.84 9.75 -5.36
C SER A 112 -2.11 11.20 -4.92
N VAL A 113 -3.28 11.73 -5.29
CA VAL A 113 -3.71 13.08 -4.94
C VAL A 113 -4.92 13.02 -4.01
N TYR A 114 -4.78 13.59 -2.81
CA TYR A 114 -5.82 13.60 -1.79
C TYR A 114 -6.53 14.95 -1.82
N LEU A 115 -7.80 14.94 -2.24
CA LEU A 115 -8.70 16.07 -2.16
C LEU A 115 -9.50 16.02 -0.86
N VAL A 116 -10.32 17.05 -0.60
CA VAL A 116 -11.08 17.17 0.66
C VAL A 116 -12.05 16.00 0.89
N ASP A 117 -12.63 15.46 -0.19
CA ASP A 117 -13.71 14.46 -0.14
C ASP A 117 -13.40 13.18 -0.94
N ARG A 118 -12.27 13.13 -1.63
CA ARG A 118 -11.91 12.00 -2.47
C ARG A 118 -10.40 11.89 -2.69
N THR A 119 -9.96 10.70 -3.06
CA THR A 119 -8.59 10.44 -3.51
C THR A 119 -8.60 10.14 -5.00
N VAL A 120 -7.63 10.71 -5.72
CA VAL A 120 -7.26 10.29 -7.08
C VAL A 120 -6.01 9.43 -6.97
N PRO A 121 -6.14 8.11 -6.99
CA PRO A 121 -5.03 7.23 -6.66
C PRO A 121 -4.02 7.11 -7.81
N MET A 122 -2.75 6.86 -7.47
CA MET A 122 -1.69 6.57 -8.44
C MET A 122 -1.89 5.22 -9.12
N LEU A 123 -2.45 4.25 -8.41
CA LEU A 123 -2.77 2.91 -8.90
C LEU A 123 -4.28 2.68 -8.86
N PRO A 124 -4.86 1.86 -9.76
CA PRO A 124 -6.27 1.46 -9.67
C PRO A 124 -6.65 0.97 -8.28
N GLU A 125 -7.89 1.27 -7.84
CA GLU A 125 -8.39 0.91 -6.50
C GLU A 125 -8.27 -0.58 -6.18
N ARG A 126 -8.34 -1.44 -7.19
CA ARG A 126 -8.06 -2.87 -7.08
C ARG A 126 -6.67 -3.17 -6.50
N LEU A 127 -5.69 -2.31 -6.78
CA LEU A 127 -4.35 -2.41 -6.21
C LEU A 127 -4.25 -1.63 -4.90
N SER A 128 -4.53 -0.33 -4.92
CA SER A 128 -4.31 0.53 -3.76
C SER A 128 -5.15 0.16 -2.53
N ASN A 129 -6.42 -0.21 -2.70
CA ASN A 129 -7.33 -0.50 -1.60
C ASN A 129 -7.48 -2.00 -1.29
N GLU A 130 -6.95 -2.90 -2.15
CA GLU A 130 -7.09 -4.34 -1.97
C GLU A 130 -5.73 -5.07 -1.97
N LEU A 131 -5.14 -5.30 -3.16
CA LEU A 131 -3.96 -6.19 -3.30
C LEU A 131 -2.71 -5.65 -2.62
N CYS A 132 -2.51 -4.34 -2.63
CA CYS A 132 -1.38 -3.66 -2.01
C CYS A 132 -1.75 -2.99 -0.67
N SER A 133 -2.97 -3.20 -0.14
CA SER A 133 -3.37 -2.71 1.17
C SER A 133 -3.15 -3.78 2.24
N LEU A 134 -2.47 -3.42 3.33
CA LEU A 134 -2.15 -4.33 4.45
C LEU A 134 -3.35 -4.47 5.40
N ARG A 135 -4.49 -4.84 4.85
CA ARG A 135 -5.77 -4.88 5.56
C ARG A 135 -5.72 -5.78 6.80
N PRO A 136 -6.42 -5.38 7.89
CA PRO A 136 -6.42 -6.15 9.12
C PRO A 136 -7.03 -7.54 8.93
N HIS A 137 -6.43 -8.53 9.59
CA HIS A 137 -6.84 -9.93 9.57
C HIS A 137 -6.71 -10.64 8.22
N GLU A 138 -5.90 -10.08 7.31
CA GLU A 138 -5.56 -10.69 6.03
C GLU A 138 -4.07 -11.02 5.95
N THR A 139 -3.73 -11.98 5.09
CA THR A 139 -2.34 -12.31 4.78
C THR A 139 -1.87 -11.46 3.62
N SER A 140 -0.86 -10.64 3.84
CA SER A 140 -0.35 -9.68 2.86
C SER A 140 1.11 -9.91 2.56
N LEU A 141 1.48 -9.64 1.30
CA LEU A 141 2.86 -9.70 0.82
C LEU A 141 3.53 -8.35 1.01
N CYS A 142 4.72 -8.35 1.60
CA CYS A 142 5.47 -7.13 1.89
C CYS A 142 6.91 -7.21 1.41
N PHE A 143 7.53 -6.04 1.27
CA PHE A 143 8.96 -5.83 1.32
C PHE A 143 9.28 -5.12 2.63
N SER A 144 10.25 -5.60 3.40
CA SER A 144 10.42 -5.18 4.79
C SER A 144 11.85 -4.85 5.13
N ALA A 145 12.00 -3.87 6.03
CA ALA A 145 13.21 -3.60 6.80
C ALA A 145 13.01 -4.15 8.22
N VAL A 146 13.93 -4.98 8.68
CA VAL A 146 13.86 -5.62 10.00
C VAL A 146 15.12 -5.33 10.77
N PHE A 147 14.98 -4.81 11.98
CA PHE A 147 16.09 -4.39 12.84
C PHE A 147 16.07 -5.15 14.16
N THR A 148 17.21 -5.64 14.59
CA THR A 148 17.44 -6.12 15.96
C THR A 148 18.02 -5.00 16.78
N LEU A 149 17.36 -4.60 17.87
CA LEU A 149 17.72 -3.45 18.70
C LEU A 149 18.02 -3.90 20.13
N ASN A 150 18.98 -3.25 20.78
CA ASN A 150 19.21 -3.37 22.23
C ASN A 150 18.34 -2.37 23.03
N GLU A 151 18.47 -2.36 24.35
CA GLU A 151 17.72 -1.45 25.24
C GLU A 151 18.01 0.04 25.02
N ASN A 152 19.19 0.36 24.44
CA ASN A 152 19.56 1.73 24.10
C ASN A 152 19.10 2.14 22.69
N LEU A 153 18.37 1.26 21.99
CA LEU A 153 17.93 1.39 20.59
C LEU A 153 19.10 1.37 19.58
N ASP A 154 20.27 0.88 19.98
CA ASP A 154 21.34 0.62 19.03
C ASP A 154 20.98 -0.54 18.12
N ILE A 155 21.21 -0.39 16.81
CA ILE A 155 20.98 -1.44 15.83
C ILE A 155 22.09 -2.47 15.95
N LEU A 156 21.72 -3.70 16.33
CA LEU A 156 22.63 -4.85 16.42
C LEU A 156 22.72 -5.62 15.10
N GLU A 157 21.59 -5.69 14.38
CA GLU A 157 21.47 -6.39 13.10
C GLU A 157 20.38 -5.72 12.25
N GLU A 158 20.56 -5.73 10.94
CA GLU A 158 19.57 -5.28 9.98
C GLU A 158 19.36 -6.31 8.86
N TRP A 159 18.13 -6.39 8.35
CA TRP A 159 17.78 -7.26 7.26
C TRP A 159 16.71 -6.61 6.36
N PHE A 160 16.86 -6.75 5.05
CA PHE A 160 15.92 -6.24 4.06
C PHE A 160 15.50 -7.35 3.11
N GLY A 161 14.22 -7.47 2.84
CA GLY A 161 13.74 -8.48 1.90
C GLY A 161 12.23 -8.67 1.91
N ARG A 162 11.80 -9.66 1.13
CA ARG A 162 10.38 -10.00 1.00
C ARG A 162 9.88 -10.77 2.21
N THR A 163 8.72 -10.35 2.71
CA THR A 163 8.05 -10.95 3.86
C THR A 163 6.59 -11.27 3.54
N VAL A 164 5.97 -12.04 4.42
CA VAL A 164 4.54 -12.24 4.49
C VAL A 164 4.10 -11.94 5.92
N ILE A 165 3.07 -11.13 6.06
CA ILE A 165 2.52 -10.68 7.35
C ILE A 165 1.06 -11.07 7.52
N HIS A 166 0.56 -10.92 8.75
CA HIS A 166 -0.87 -10.94 9.10
C HIS A 166 -1.09 -9.85 10.15
N SER A 167 -1.63 -8.71 9.74
CA SER A 167 -1.71 -7.53 10.58
C SER A 167 -3.01 -7.42 11.35
N CYS A 168 -3.01 -6.59 12.40
CA CYS A 168 -4.22 -6.02 13.00
C CYS A 168 -4.18 -4.49 12.83
N LEU A 169 -5.35 -3.84 12.93
CA LEU A 169 -5.46 -2.39 12.83
C LEU A 169 -5.48 -1.78 14.23
N LEU A 170 -4.65 -0.77 14.47
CA LEU A 170 -4.75 0.13 15.61
C LEU A 170 -5.35 1.46 15.13
N TYR A 171 -6.53 1.80 15.61
CA TYR A 171 -7.17 3.08 15.34
C TYR A 171 -6.51 4.19 16.17
N THR A 172 -6.30 5.34 15.54
CA THR A 172 -5.85 6.57 16.21
C THR A 172 -6.95 7.62 16.23
#